data_cb0e0adb52c6801162b6ee6b44223b40
#
_entry.id   cb0e0adb52c6801162b6ee6b44223b40
#
_cell.length_a   1.000
_cell.length_b   1.000
_cell.length_c   1.000
_cell.angle_alpha   90.00
_cell.angle_beta   90.00
_cell.angle_gamma   90.00
#
_symmetry.space_group_name_H-M   'P 1'
#
loop_
_entity.id
_entity.type
_entity.pdbx_description
1 polymer ?
#
loop_
_entity_poly.entity_id
_entity_poly.type
_entity_poly.pdbx_seq_one_letter_code
_entity_poly.pdbx_strand_id
1 'polypeptide(L)'
;VQSAARDVGELPASLRGAAFRQIAYAPARETQKYRIFAEKRIPMKQPDHRPWKVLNSEYLAHEPWFTVRREAVELPGGARIPSYYVLEYPDWVNVIACTDDGRFLLIDQYRHGLGRTSYEIVAGVRDPQDATPLDAARRELYEETGYGGGEWKEYMVLSANPATHTNLTYTFLATGVQPLSTQHLEASEDIRIHLFTFEEVRRLLEENCIPQALMAAPLWRYVAEHSERR
;
A
#
# COMPACT_ATOMS: atom_id res chain seq x y z
N VAL A 1 -31.64 -12.92 24.97
CA VAL A 1 -32.05 -11.63 24.43
C VAL A 1 -31.95 -11.74 22.93
N GLN A 2 -33.07 -11.58 22.23
CA GLN A 2 -33.33 -11.92 20.85
C GLN A 2 -32.55 -11.05 19.85
N SER A 3 -31.95 -11.72 18.87
CA SER A 3 -31.37 -11.20 17.63
C SER A 3 -32.46 -10.60 16.73
N ALA A 4 -32.32 -9.35 16.35
CA ALA A 4 -33.08 -8.76 15.25
C ALA A 4 -32.16 -8.65 14.02
N ALA A 5 -32.30 -9.64 13.12
CA ALA A 5 -31.77 -9.54 11.76
C ALA A 5 -32.52 -8.41 11.03
N ARG A 6 -31.80 -7.39 10.55
CA ARG A 6 -32.35 -6.39 9.63
C ARG A 6 -32.15 -6.84 8.20
N ASP A 7 -33.26 -6.93 7.53
CA ASP A 7 -33.43 -7.20 6.11
C ASP A 7 -32.71 -6.11 5.28
N VAL A 8 -31.72 -6.51 4.49
CA VAL A 8 -31.00 -5.60 3.58
C VAL A 8 -31.72 -5.69 2.24
N GLY A 9 -32.56 -4.69 1.97
CA GLY A 9 -33.31 -4.58 0.72
C GLY A 9 -32.43 -4.62 -0.52
N GLU A 10 -32.91 -5.33 -1.53
CA GLU A 10 -32.28 -5.45 -2.85
C GLU A 10 -32.10 -4.06 -3.51
N LEU A 11 -30.91 -3.80 -4.02
CA LEU A 11 -30.57 -2.63 -4.83
C LEU A 11 -31.34 -2.63 -6.16
N PRO A 12 -31.87 -1.48 -6.61
CA PRO A 12 -32.67 -1.41 -7.84
C PRO A 12 -31.85 -1.73 -9.11
N ALA A 13 -32.49 -2.42 -10.03
CA ALA A 13 -31.94 -2.97 -11.29
C ALA A 13 -31.42 -1.92 -12.30
N SER A 14 -31.44 -0.63 -12.00
CA SER A 14 -31.01 0.47 -12.88
C SER A 14 -29.51 0.76 -12.91
N LEU A 15 -28.70 0.06 -12.09
CA LEU A 15 -27.23 0.26 -12.04
C LEU A 15 -26.42 -0.88 -12.72
N ARG A 16 -27.06 -1.76 -13.45
CA ARG A 16 -26.37 -2.75 -14.28
C ARG A 16 -26.27 -2.21 -15.71
N GLY A 17 -25.15 -1.59 -16.06
CA GLY A 17 -24.88 -1.26 -17.45
C GLY A 17 -24.13 0.05 -17.73
N ALA A 18 -23.07 0.35 -17.00
CA ALA A 18 -22.08 1.30 -17.49
C ALA A 18 -21.01 0.52 -18.26
N ALA A 19 -21.14 0.49 -19.59
CA ALA A 19 -20.15 -0.10 -20.47
C ALA A 19 -18.86 0.72 -20.40
N PHE A 20 -17.80 0.14 -19.82
CA PHE A 20 -16.44 0.64 -19.94
C PHE A 20 -16.05 0.64 -21.43
N ARG A 21 -15.99 1.82 -22.04
CA ARG A 21 -15.37 1.99 -23.35
C ARG A 21 -13.87 1.73 -23.20
N GLN A 22 -13.38 0.68 -23.86
CA GLN A 22 -11.95 0.45 -24.06
C GLN A 22 -11.36 1.69 -24.75
N ILE A 23 -10.55 2.44 -24.00
CA ILE A 23 -9.67 3.46 -24.59
C ILE A 23 -8.45 2.71 -25.10
N ALA A 24 -8.29 2.66 -26.42
CA ALA A 24 -7.13 2.08 -27.07
C ALA A 24 -5.90 2.93 -26.77
N TYR A 25 -4.93 2.35 -26.05
CA TYR A 25 -3.63 2.97 -25.82
C TYR A 25 -2.79 2.91 -27.09
N ALA A 26 -2.40 4.06 -27.61
CA ALA A 26 -1.32 4.16 -28.59
C ALA A 26 0.03 3.92 -27.88
N PRO A 27 0.99 3.20 -28.51
CA PRO A 27 2.28 2.95 -27.87
C PRO A 27 3.06 4.25 -27.73
N ALA A 28 3.37 4.62 -26.48
CA ALA A 28 4.22 5.77 -26.17
C ALA A 28 5.64 5.54 -26.71
N ARG A 29 6.17 6.52 -27.46
CA ARG A 29 7.56 6.53 -27.90
C ARG A 29 8.48 6.54 -26.69
N GLU A 30 9.33 5.51 -26.58
CA GLU A 30 10.42 5.41 -25.61
C GLU A 30 11.29 6.67 -25.66
N THR A 31 11.19 7.51 -24.65
CA THR A 31 12.15 8.60 -24.46
C THR A 31 13.39 8.04 -23.77
N GLN A 32 14.50 8.14 -24.47
CA GLN A 32 15.84 7.62 -24.19
C GLN A 32 16.48 8.13 -22.86
N LYS A 33 15.75 8.88 -22.01
CA LYS A 33 16.25 9.51 -20.80
C LYS A 33 16.29 8.62 -19.54
N TYR A 34 15.65 7.45 -19.55
CA TYR A 34 15.59 6.57 -18.37
C TYR A 34 16.63 5.44 -18.36
N ARG A 35 17.55 5.42 -19.34
CA ARG A 35 18.53 4.33 -19.49
C ARG A 35 19.76 4.41 -18.58
N ILE A 36 20.00 5.52 -17.85
CA ILE A 36 21.27 5.75 -17.16
C ILE A 36 21.39 5.02 -15.81
N PHE A 37 20.27 4.62 -15.17
CA PHE A 37 20.31 3.91 -13.89
C PHE A 37 20.17 2.38 -13.96
N ALA A 38 20.01 1.81 -15.14
CA ALA A 38 19.94 0.35 -15.32
C ALA A 38 21.31 -0.35 -15.37
N GLU A 39 22.42 0.37 -15.53
CA GLU A 39 23.67 -0.22 -16.02
C GLU A 39 24.72 -0.58 -14.96
N LYS A 40 24.49 -0.40 -13.65
CA LYS A 40 25.45 -0.86 -12.61
C LYS A 40 24.77 -1.38 -11.33
N ARG A 41 23.78 -2.21 -11.43
CA ARG A 41 23.40 -3.01 -10.26
C ARG A 41 24.41 -4.16 -10.14
N ILE A 42 25.35 -4.04 -9.22
CA ILE A 42 26.15 -5.19 -8.77
C ILE A 42 25.13 -6.21 -8.25
N PRO A 43 25.05 -7.42 -8.83
CA PRO A 43 24.08 -8.41 -8.35
C PRO A 43 24.45 -8.79 -6.93
N MET A 44 23.64 -8.35 -5.97
CA MET A 44 23.78 -8.74 -4.58
C MET A 44 23.41 -10.21 -4.46
N LYS A 45 24.33 -11.01 -3.87
CA LYS A 45 24.03 -12.41 -3.58
C LYS A 45 22.91 -12.44 -2.53
N GLN A 46 21.83 -13.13 -2.84
CA GLN A 46 20.78 -13.38 -1.86
C GLN A 46 21.31 -14.33 -0.77
N PRO A 47 20.89 -14.14 0.48
CA PRO A 47 21.25 -15.06 1.56
C PRO A 47 20.69 -16.46 1.29
N ASP A 48 21.38 -17.49 1.80
CA ASP A 48 20.92 -18.86 1.65
C ASP A 48 19.57 -19.06 2.40
N HIS A 49 18.61 -19.67 1.72
CA HIS A 49 17.32 -19.99 2.31
C HIS A 49 17.45 -21.12 3.34
N ARG A 50 17.17 -20.84 4.61
CA ARG A 50 17.22 -21.80 5.71
C ARG A 50 15.89 -21.79 6.48
N PRO A 51 14.82 -22.42 5.93
CA PRO A 51 13.50 -22.40 6.54
C PRO A 51 13.49 -23.15 7.86
N TRP A 52 12.66 -22.68 8.78
CA TRP A 52 12.35 -23.41 10.00
C TRP A 52 11.26 -24.44 9.72
N LYS A 53 11.29 -25.55 10.45
CA LYS A 53 10.28 -26.59 10.36
C LYS A 53 9.14 -26.29 11.32
N VAL A 54 7.93 -26.15 10.84
CA VAL A 54 6.72 -26.06 11.67
C VAL A 54 6.42 -27.45 12.20
N LEU A 55 6.34 -27.60 13.51
CA LEU A 55 6.04 -28.85 14.23
C LEU A 55 4.55 -28.92 14.59
N ASN A 56 3.96 -27.79 14.95
CA ASN A 56 2.54 -27.63 15.23
C ASN A 56 2.11 -26.21 14.96
N SER A 57 0.84 -26.01 14.59
CA SER A 57 0.25 -24.70 14.35
C SER A 57 -1.21 -24.69 14.82
N GLU A 58 -1.62 -23.66 15.52
CA GLU A 58 -2.99 -23.45 15.97
C GLU A 58 -3.36 -21.96 15.90
N TYR A 59 -4.60 -21.67 15.51
CA TYR A 59 -5.12 -20.30 15.57
C TYR A 59 -5.54 -19.94 17.00
N LEU A 60 -5.04 -18.81 17.50
CA LEU A 60 -5.44 -18.22 18.77
C LEU A 60 -6.62 -17.26 18.59
N ALA A 61 -6.67 -16.59 17.43
CA ALA A 61 -7.76 -15.75 16.97
C ALA A 61 -7.84 -15.84 15.45
N HIS A 62 -9.05 -15.79 14.91
CA HIS A 62 -9.31 -15.80 13.46
C HIS A 62 -10.51 -14.89 13.18
N GLU A 63 -10.28 -13.59 13.38
CA GLU A 63 -11.28 -12.53 13.21
C GLU A 63 -10.82 -11.57 12.10
N PRO A 64 -11.71 -10.82 11.48
CA PRO A 64 -11.33 -9.74 10.57
C PRO A 64 -10.32 -8.81 11.25
N TRP A 65 -9.19 -8.53 10.58
CA TRP A 65 -8.09 -7.67 11.06
C TRP A 65 -7.34 -8.18 12.30
N PHE A 66 -7.66 -9.37 12.81
CA PHE A 66 -7.01 -9.95 13.97
C PHE A 66 -6.87 -11.48 13.81
N THR A 67 -6.08 -11.92 12.87
CA THR A 67 -5.75 -13.33 12.70
C THR A 67 -4.36 -13.61 13.23
N VAL A 68 -4.29 -14.46 14.28
CA VAL A 68 -3.04 -14.82 14.97
C VAL A 68 -2.97 -16.32 15.14
N ARG A 69 -1.87 -16.91 14.69
CA ARG A 69 -1.56 -18.32 14.98
C ARG A 69 -0.32 -18.47 15.85
N ARG A 70 -0.32 -19.48 16.70
CA ARG A 70 0.83 -19.93 17.48
C ARG A 70 1.44 -21.16 16.83
N GLU A 71 2.74 -21.17 16.64
CA GLU A 71 3.47 -22.27 16.04
C GLU A 71 4.56 -22.78 16.99
N ALA A 72 4.73 -24.10 17.05
CA ALA A 72 5.95 -24.71 17.57
C ALA A 72 6.87 -24.96 16.38
N VAL A 73 8.10 -24.47 16.44
CA VAL A 73 9.03 -24.53 15.30
C VAL A 73 10.39 -25.09 15.71
N GLU A 74 11.07 -25.72 14.75
CA GLU A 74 12.42 -26.25 14.88
C GLU A 74 13.36 -25.51 13.89
N LEU A 75 14.43 -24.92 14.43
CA LEU A 75 15.45 -24.21 13.67
C LEU A 75 16.35 -25.21 12.93
N PRO A 76 17.07 -24.78 11.87
CA PRO A 76 18.00 -25.65 11.14
C PRO A 76 19.08 -26.30 12.01
N GLY A 77 19.44 -25.72 13.15
CA GLY A 77 20.37 -26.27 14.12
C GLY A 77 19.77 -27.24 15.14
N GLY A 78 18.45 -27.59 15.00
CA GLY A 78 17.73 -28.51 15.88
C GLY A 78 17.16 -27.85 17.16
N ALA A 79 17.45 -26.58 17.44
CA ALA A 79 16.82 -25.87 18.55
C ALA A 79 15.32 -25.69 18.29
N ARG A 80 14.50 -25.74 19.35
CA ARG A 80 13.05 -25.63 19.26
C ARG A 80 12.53 -24.42 19.99
N ILE A 81 11.58 -23.73 19.35
CA ILE A 81 10.81 -22.64 19.95
C ILE A 81 9.38 -23.18 20.12
N PRO A 82 8.91 -23.35 21.36
CA PRO A 82 7.60 -23.97 21.62
C PRO A 82 6.42 -23.05 21.28
N SER A 83 6.65 -21.72 21.24
CA SER A 83 5.59 -20.75 20.93
C SER A 83 6.18 -19.59 20.13
N TYR A 84 5.90 -19.57 18.84
CA TYR A 84 6.19 -18.48 17.90
C TYR A 84 4.87 -17.92 17.39
N TYR A 85 4.69 -16.61 17.38
CA TYR A 85 3.43 -15.99 17.03
C TYR A 85 3.52 -15.36 15.64
N VAL A 86 2.56 -15.68 14.80
CA VAL A 86 2.43 -15.18 13.43
C VAL A 86 1.11 -14.43 13.28
N LEU A 87 1.18 -13.21 12.78
CA LEU A 87 0.02 -12.37 12.45
C LEU A 87 -0.22 -12.45 10.94
N GLU A 88 -1.44 -12.79 10.57
CA GLU A 88 -1.86 -12.87 9.18
C GLU A 88 -2.68 -11.65 8.80
N TYR A 89 -2.22 -10.95 7.78
CA TYR A 89 -2.91 -9.81 7.17
C TYR A 89 -2.96 -10.01 5.66
N PRO A 90 -3.97 -9.45 4.97
CA PRO A 90 -3.91 -9.28 3.52
C PRO A 90 -2.75 -8.37 3.14
N ASP A 91 -2.31 -8.45 1.89
CA ASP A 91 -1.31 -7.52 1.36
C ASP A 91 -1.84 -6.10 1.37
N TRP A 92 -0.95 -5.14 1.57
CA TRP A 92 -1.23 -3.71 1.56
C TRP A 92 -0.66 -3.04 0.32
N VAL A 93 -1.26 -1.93 -0.06
CA VAL A 93 -0.78 -1.08 -1.14
C VAL A 93 -0.58 0.34 -0.66
N ASN A 94 0.45 1.01 -1.22
CA ASN A 94 0.73 2.43 -1.00
C ASN A 94 0.93 3.11 -2.36
N VAL A 95 0.55 4.39 -2.47
CA VAL A 95 0.71 5.17 -3.69
C VAL A 95 1.44 6.48 -3.41
N ILE A 96 2.64 6.64 -3.98
CA ILE A 96 3.25 7.96 -4.14
C ILE A 96 2.62 8.56 -5.39
N ALA A 97 1.65 9.44 -5.23
CA ALA A 97 0.93 10.07 -6.32
C ALA A 97 1.45 11.50 -6.55
N CYS A 98 1.86 11.78 -7.80
CA CYS A 98 2.32 13.10 -8.23
C CYS A 98 1.42 13.62 -9.34
N THR A 99 0.93 14.85 -9.21
CA THR A 99 0.14 15.55 -10.23
C THR A 99 1.01 15.99 -11.42
N ASP A 100 0.39 16.43 -12.51
CA ASP A 100 1.10 16.92 -13.71
C ASP A 100 2.00 18.14 -13.40
N ASP A 101 1.63 18.98 -12.43
CA ASP A 101 2.43 20.12 -11.98
C ASP A 101 3.51 19.74 -10.94
N GLY A 102 3.69 18.44 -10.67
CA GLY A 102 4.74 17.88 -9.83
C GLY A 102 4.49 18.00 -8.33
N ARG A 103 3.26 18.25 -7.89
CA ARG A 103 2.89 18.20 -6.49
C ARG A 103 2.57 16.77 -6.05
N PHE A 104 2.90 16.47 -4.81
CA PHE A 104 2.57 15.21 -4.15
C PHE A 104 1.18 15.30 -3.54
N LEU A 105 0.37 14.28 -3.81
CA LEU A 105 -0.91 14.11 -3.18
C LEU A 105 -0.70 13.27 -1.92
N LEU A 106 -0.90 13.88 -0.76
CA LEU A 106 -0.92 13.24 0.54
C LEU A 106 -2.33 13.37 1.15
N ILE A 107 -2.58 12.53 2.12
CA ILE A 107 -3.79 12.59 2.94
C ILE A 107 -3.42 12.81 4.40
N ASP A 108 -4.35 13.28 5.22
CA ASP A 108 -4.27 13.13 6.66
C ASP A 108 -5.42 12.24 7.17
N GLN A 109 -5.11 11.40 8.14
CA GLN A 109 -6.06 10.48 8.75
C GLN A 109 -5.74 10.25 10.23
N TYR A 110 -6.78 10.11 11.06
CA TYR A 110 -6.63 9.70 12.44
C TYR A 110 -6.36 8.20 12.54
N ARG A 111 -5.27 7.83 13.20
CA ARG A 111 -4.90 6.43 13.44
C ARG A 111 -5.11 6.09 14.92
N HIS A 112 -6.16 5.33 15.21
CA HIS A 112 -6.59 5.01 16.58
C HIS A 112 -5.48 4.33 17.40
N GLY A 113 -4.70 3.43 16.78
CA GLY A 113 -3.58 2.77 17.45
C GLY A 113 -2.47 3.72 17.90
N LEU A 114 -2.24 4.83 17.18
CA LEU A 114 -1.30 5.89 17.55
C LEU A 114 -1.94 7.01 18.38
N GLY A 115 -3.27 7.08 18.41
CA GLY A 115 -4.02 8.12 19.10
C GLY A 115 -3.84 9.53 18.52
N ARG A 116 -3.49 9.65 17.23
CA ARG A 116 -3.25 10.94 16.59
C ARG A 116 -3.53 10.92 15.09
N THR A 117 -3.74 12.10 14.51
CA THR A 117 -3.76 12.33 13.06
C THR A 117 -2.34 12.53 12.55
N SER A 118 -2.01 11.98 11.39
CA SER A 118 -0.72 12.13 10.71
C SER A 118 -0.89 12.25 9.20
N TYR A 119 0.11 12.81 8.53
CA TYR A 119 0.16 12.77 7.08
C TYR A 119 0.57 11.38 6.59
N GLU A 120 -0.03 10.97 5.50
CA GLU A 120 0.18 9.67 4.88
C GLU A 120 0.14 9.80 3.34
N ILE A 121 0.77 8.87 2.64
CA ILE A 121 0.43 8.62 1.24
C ILE A 121 -0.82 7.75 1.19
N VAL A 122 -1.55 7.79 0.09
CA VAL A 122 -2.72 6.93 -0.13
C VAL A 122 -2.34 5.47 0.09
N ALA A 123 -3.14 4.75 0.85
CA ALA A 123 -2.84 3.37 1.20
C ALA A 123 -4.11 2.59 1.56
N GLY A 124 -4.13 1.33 1.21
CA GLY A 124 -5.22 0.45 1.58
C GLY A 124 -4.87 -1.02 1.51
N VAL A 125 -5.89 -1.84 1.53
CA VAL A 125 -5.81 -3.30 1.53
C VAL A 125 -6.05 -3.82 0.12
N ARG A 126 -5.30 -4.85 -0.28
CA ARG A 126 -5.65 -5.62 -1.45
C ARG A 126 -6.83 -6.51 -1.15
N ASP A 127 -7.96 -6.21 -1.76
CA ASP A 127 -9.18 -7.01 -1.67
C ASP A 127 -9.10 -8.27 -2.54
N PRO A 128 -9.85 -9.33 -2.21
CA PRO A 128 -9.89 -10.55 -3.01
C PRO A 128 -10.33 -10.35 -4.46
N GLN A 129 -11.08 -9.28 -4.75
CA GLN A 129 -11.52 -8.91 -6.09
C GLN A 129 -10.46 -8.17 -6.91
N ASP A 130 -9.43 -7.65 -6.28
CA ASP A 130 -8.34 -6.97 -6.98
C ASP A 130 -7.44 -8.02 -7.66
N ALA A 131 -7.41 -8.02 -8.99
CA ALA A 131 -6.64 -9.00 -9.75
C ALA A 131 -5.13 -8.90 -9.43
N THR A 132 -4.63 -7.67 -9.24
CA THR A 132 -3.23 -7.40 -8.92
C THR A 132 -3.11 -6.33 -7.81
N PRO A 133 -1.95 -6.23 -7.12
CA PRO A 133 -1.70 -5.11 -6.21
C PRO A 133 -1.81 -3.73 -6.88
N LEU A 134 -1.54 -3.63 -8.18
CA LEU A 134 -1.71 -2.39 -8.94
C LEU A 134 -3.18 -2.00 -9.07
N ASP A 135 -4.07 -2.97 -9.24
CA ASP A 135 -5.52 -2.70 -9.32
C ASP A 135 -6.03 -2.18 -7.97
N ALA A 136 -5.60 -2.79 -6.86
CA ALA A 136 -5.87 -2.29 -5.52
C ALA A 136 -5.38 -0.85 -5.34
N ALA A 137 -4.13 -0.56 -5.72
CA ALA A 137 -3.54 0.78 -5.58
C ALA A 137 -4.29 1.85 -6.39
N ARG A 138 -4.77 1.50 -7.58
CA ARG A 138 -5.59 2.40 -8.41
C ARG A 138 -6.97 2.64 -7.81
N ARG A 139 -7.60 1.60 -7.27
CA ARG A 139 -8.89 1.68 -6.59
C ARG A 139 -8.78 2.59 -5.36
N GLU A 140 -7.81 2.34 -4.48
CA GLU A 140 -7.60 3.13 -3.27
C GLU A 140 -7.32 4.60 -3.58
N LEU A 141 -6.44 4.90 -4.57
CA LEU A 141 -6.20 6.28 -4.98
C LEU A 141 -7.49 6.98 -5.43
N TYR A 142 -8.32 6.28 -6.20
CA TYR A 142 -9.57 6.85 -6.70
C TYR A 142 -10.61 7.02 -5.58
N GLU A 143 -10.77 6.03 -4.71
CA GLU A 143 -11.75 6.05 -3.62
C GLU A 143 -11.39 7.11 -2.56
N GLU A 144 -10.15 7.10 -2.07
CA GLU A 144 -9.72 8.02 -1.03
C GLU A 144 -9.58 9.47 -1.51
N THR A 145 -9.32 9.69 -2.81
CA THR A 145 -8.94 11.03 -3.28
C THR A 145 -9.74 11.56 -4.48
N GLY A 146 -10.40 10.70 -5.22
CA GLY A 146 -11.00 11.04 -6.52
C GLY A 146 -9.98 11.26 -7.64
N TYR A 147 -8.68 11.08 -7.38
CA TYR A 147 -7.63 11.20 -8.40
C TYR A 147 -7.38 9.86 -9.10
N GLY A 148 -6.87 9.95 -10.34
CA GLY A 148 -6.51 8.76 -11.13
C GLY A 148 -5.80 9.13 -12.41
N GLY A 149 -5.72 8.15 -13.35
CA GLY A 149 -4.94 8.31 -14.58
C GLY A 149 -3.43 8.23 -14.34
N GLY A 150 -2.66 8.92 -15.17
CA GLY A 150 -1.21 8.99 -15.08
C GLY A 150 -0.47 7.71 -15.45
N GLU A 151 0.86 7.73 -15.27
CA GLU A 151 1.75 6.60 -15.51
C GLU A 151 2.08 5.92 -14.17
N TRP A 152 2.01 4.58 -14.13
CA TRP A 152 2.17 3.78 -12.92
C TRP A 152 3.37 2.86 -13.01
N LYS A 153 4.11 2.78 -11.91
CA LYS A 153 5.27 1.89 -11.78
C LYS A 153 5.32 1.28 -10.38
N GLU A 154 5.52 -0.04 -10.29
CA GLU A 154 5.90 -0.65 -9.01
C GLU A 154 7.22 -0.05 -8.56
N TYR A 155 7.24 0.45 -7.33
CA TYR A 155 8.34 1.23 -6.83
C TYR A 155 9.13 0.53 -5.73
N MET A 156 8.43 -0.07 -4.76
CA MET A 156 9.04 -0.75 -3.63
C MET A 156 8.11 -1.82 -3.07
N VAL A 157 8.66 -2.93 -2.60
CA VAL A 157 7.92 -3.95 -1.86
C VAL A 157 8.60 -4.15 -0.51
N LEU A 158 7.83 -4.05 0.56
CA LEU A 158 8.33 -4.10 1.94
C LEU A 158 7.48 -5.04 2.80
N SER A 159 8.07 -5.53 3.88
CA SER A 159 7.34 -6.15 4.99
C SER A 159 7.31 -5.20 6.17
N ALA A 160 6.17 -5.09 6.85
CA ALA A 160 6.01 -4.28 8.06
C ALA A 160 6.86 -4.83 9.22
N ASN A 161 6.83 -6.13 9.39
CA ASN A 161 7.62 -6.84 10.39
C ASN A 161 7.83 -8.30 9.94
N PRO A 162 8.93 -8.59 9.23
CA PRO A 162 9.18 -9.91 8.65
C PRO A 162 9.34 -11.03 9.70
N ALA A 163 9.50 -10.68 10.98
CA ALA A 163 9.57 -11.67 12.04
C ALA A 163 8.20 -12.27 12.39
N THR A 164 7.12 -11.50 12.24
CA THR A 164 5.80 -11.93 12.70
C THR A 164 4.68 -11.76 11.69
N HIS A 165 4.80 -10.85 10.72
CA HIS A 165 3.75 -10.60 9.72
C HIS A 165 3.96 -11.42 8.46
N THR A 166 2.86 -11.90 7.87
CA THR A 166 2.89 -12.70 6.64
C THR A 166 2.76 -11.86 5.38
N ASN A 167 2.17 -10.67 5.48
CA ASN A 167 1.84 -9.84 4.35
C ASN A 167 2.99 -8.93 3.88
N LEU A 168 2.87 -8.49 2.65
CA LEU A 168 3.74 -7.48 2.04
C LEU A 168 2.97 -6.18 1.79
N THR A 169 3.73 -5.10 1.63
CA THR A 169 3.22 -3.79 1.20
C THR A 169 3.85 -3.43 -0.13
N TYR A 170 3.01 -3.26 -1.15
CA TYR A 170 3.40 -2.88 -2.50
C TYR A 170 3.25 -1.37 -2.67
N THR A 171 4.34 -0.66 -2.85
CA THR A 171 4.31 0.78 -3.13
C THR A 171 4.41 1.02 -4.63
N PHE A 172 3.49 1.84 -5.15
CA PHE A 172 3.49 2.30 -6.53
C PHE A 172 3.82 3.78 -6.61
N LEU A 173 4.53 4.17 -7.66
CA LEU A 173 4.70 5.57 -8.07
C LEU A 173 3.73 5.84 -9.21
N ALA A 174 2.82 6.79 -9.02
CA ALA A 174 1.88 7.28 -10.01
C ALA A 174 2.23 8.73 -10.35
N THR A 175 2.55 9.03 -11.61
CA THR A 175 2.92 10.36 -12.09
C THR A 175 1.93 10.88 -13.10
N GLY A 176 1.57 12.16 -13.03
CA GLY A 176 0.56 12.76 -13.89
C GLY A 176 -0.87 12.38 -13.51
N VAL A 177 -1.12 12.16 -12.20
CA VAL A 177 -2.48 11.90 -11.73
C VAL A 177 -3.32 13.19 -11.75
N GLN A 178 -4.61 13.05 -12.05
CA GLN A 178 -5.54 14.17 -12.20
C GLN A 178 -6.81 13.90 -11.42
N PRO A 179 -7.53 14.96 -10.96
CA PRO A 179 -8.85 14.79 -10.36
C PRO A 179 -9.85 14.28 -11.42
N LEU A 180 -10.47 13.16 -11.14
CA LEU A 180 -11.46 12.51 -12.00
C LEU A 180 -12.87 12.55 -11.40
N SER A 181 -12.94 12.61 -10.05
CA SER A 181 -14.19 12.57 -9.28
C SER A 181 -14.00 13.28 -7.93
N THR A 182 -15.03 13.24 -7.11
CA THR A 182 -14.93 13.48 -5.66
C THR A 182 -14.49 12.20 -4.95
N GLN A 183 -14.13 12.32 -3.67
CA GLN A 183 -13.83 11.18 -2.79
C GLN A 183 -15.05 10.25 -2.65
N HIS A 184 -14.80 8.95 -2.52
CA HIS A 184 -15.79 7.89 -2.31
C HIS A 184 -15.43 7.11 -1.03
N LEU A 185 -15.38 7.82 0.10
CA LEU A 185 -14.95 7.28 1.38
C LEU A 185 -15.95 6.30 1.96
N GLU A 186 -15.44 5.27 2.64
CA GLU A 186 -16.26 4.42 3.49
C GLU A 186 -16.74 5.17 4.73
N ALA A 187 -17.79 4.65 5.40
CA ALA A 187 -18.34 5.27 6.59
C ALA A 187 -17.36 5.34 7.79
N SER A 188 -16.29 4.55 7.75
CA SER A 188 -15.23 4.49 8.75
C SER A 188 -14.03 5.41 8.45
N GLU A 189 -14.05 6.10 7.31
CA GLU A 189 -12.95 6.93 6.82
C GLU A 189 -13.26 8.42 7.01
N ASP A 190 -12.28 9.13 7.58
CA ASP A 190 -12.25 10.60 7.69
C ASP A 190 -10.90 11.07 7.16
N ILE A 191 -10.86 11.30 5.84
CA ILE A 191 -9.64 11.57 5.07
C ILE A 191 -9.73 12.96 4.44
N ARG A 192 -8.67 13.77 4.62
CA ARG A 192 -8.51 15.05 3.95
C ARG A 192 -7.32 15.00 3.01
N ILE A 193 -7.48 15.62 1.84
CA ILE A 193 -6.48 15.64 0.76
C ILE A 193 -5.63 16.89 0.87
N HIS A 194 -4.32 16.73 0.65
CA HIS A 194 -3.34 17.81 0.62
C HIS A 194 -2.43 17.67 -0.61
N LEU A 195 -2.04 18.80 -1.17
CA LEU A 195 -1.06 18.87 -2.26
C LEU A 195 0.19 19.59 -1.78
N PHE A 196 1.30 18.87 -1.75
CA PHE A 196 2.59 19.36 -1.27
C PHE A 196 3.63 19.42 -2.40
N THR A 197 4.52 20.39 -2.33
CA THR A 197 5.74 20.43 -3.13
C THR A 197 6.73 19.38 -2.67
N PHE A 198 7.72 19.06 -3.48
CA PHE A 198 8.83 18.15 -3.11
C PHE A 198 9.52 18.60 -1.81
N GLU A 199 9.80 19.90 -1.65
CA GLU A 199 10.48 20.44 -0.47
C GLU A 199 9.63 20.34 0.80
N GLU A 200 8.32 20.50 0.67
CA GLU A 200 7.39 20.32 1.79
C GLU A 200 7.31 18.85 2.20
N VAL A 201 7.23 17.91 1.26
CA VAL A 201 7.27 16.47 1.57
C VAL A 201 8.58 16.11 2.27
N ARG A 202 9.71 16.59 1.78
CA ARG A 202 11.01 16.38 2.43
C ARG A 202 11.00 16.89 3.87
N ARG A 203 10.47 18.09 4.11
CA ARG A 203 10.35 18.66 5.45
C ARG A 203 9.43 17.83 6.35
N LEU A 204 8.28 17.36 5.84
CA LEU A 204 7.38 16.49 6.60
C LEU A 204 8.07 15.19 7.04
N LEU A 205 8.95 14.64 6.21
CA LEU A 205 9.76 13.46 6.56
C LEU A 205 10.82 13.79 7.61
N GLU A 206 11.55 14.91 7.44
CA GLU A 206 12.57 15.38 8.39
C GLU A 206 11.99 15.66 9.79
N GLU A 207 10.77 16.19 9.84
CA GLU A 207 10.04 16.53 11.08
C GLU A 207 9.22 15.35 11.65
N ASN A 208 9.32 14.14 11.05
CA ASN A 208 8.56 12.94 11.45
C ASN A 208 7.04 13.15 11.46
N CYS A 209 6.51 13.95 10.55
CA CYS A 209 5.08 14.14 10.36
C CYS A 209 4.42 12.96 9.61
N ILE A 210 5.24 12.07 9.00
CA ILE A 210 4.83 10.81 8.35
C ILE A 210 5.42 9.65 9.16
N PRO A 211 4.78 9.23 10.26
CA PRO A 211 5.35 8.26 11.19
C PRO A 211 5.27 6.80 10.73
N GLN A 212 4.44 6.50 9.72
CA GLN A 212 4.25 5.16 9.20
C GLN A 212 5.49 4.75 8.38
N ALA A 213 6.25 3.76 8.88
CA ALA A 213 7.52 3.36 8.27
C ALA A 213 7.39 2.87 6.83
N LEU A 214 6.30 2.15 6.50
CA LEU A 214 6.04 1.64 5.15
C LEU A 214 5.70 2.75 4.14
N MET A 215 5.37 3.95 4.61
CA MET A 215 5.12 5.14 3.80
C MET A 215 6.37 6.05 3.77
N ALA A 216 7.00 6.22 4.91
CA ALA A 216 8.21 7.04 5.01
C ALA A 216 9.39 6.47 4.21
N ALA A 217 9.60 5.14 4.23
CA ALA A 217 10.71 4.51 3.53
C ALA A 217 10.68 4.73 2.00
N PRO A 218 9.57 4.49 1.28
CA PRO A 218 9.51 4.76 -0.15
C PRO A 218 9.59 6.26 -0.47
N LEU A 219 9.04 7.14 0.37
CA LEU A 219 9.19 8.59 0.19
C LEU A 219 10.64 9.04 0.39
N TRP A 220 11.35 8.54 1.40
CA TRP A 220 12.78 8.81 1.57
C TRP A 220 13.62 8.30 0.40
N ARG A 221 13.29 7.13 -0.16
CA ARG A 221 13.92 6.65 -1.39
C ARG A 221 13.69 7.64 -2.54
N TYR A 222 12.45 8.12 -2.69
CA TYR A 222 12.12 9.10 -3.72
C TYR A 222 12.92 10.39 -3.55
N VAL A 223 13.00 10.91 -2.32
CA VAL A 223 13.82 12.10 -1.99
C VAL A 223 15.28 11.86 -2.35
N ALA A 224 15.86 10.73 -1.97
CA ALA A 224 17.26 10.39 -2.27
C ALA A 224 17.54 10.31 -3.79
N GLU A 225 16.60 9.74 -4.59
CA GLU A 225 16.73 9.63 -6.04
C GLU A 225 16.61 10.98 -6.78
N HIS A 226 16.02 12.00 -6.14
CA HIS A 226 15.68 13.28 -6.80
C HIS A 226 16.37 14.52 -6.19
N SER A 227 17.04 14.41 -5.03
CA SER A 227 17.72 15.53 -4.37
C SER A 227 18.95 16.04 -5.11
N GLU A 228 19.64 15.21 -5.90
CA GLU A 228 20.87 15.57 -6.63
C GLU A 228 20.62 16.29 -7.96
N ARG A 229 19.35 16.51 -8.34
CA ARG A 229 18.97 17.10 -9.65
C ARG A 229 18.51 18.55 -9.58
N ARG A 230 18.70 19.21 -8.43
CA ARG A 230 18.29 20.61 -8.25
C ARG A 230 19.45 21.54 -7.90
#